data_68e820b6efedbb27535776950d640ede
#
_entry.id   68e820b6efedbb27535776950d640ede
#
_cell.length_a   1.000
_cell.length_b   1.000
_cell.length_c   1.000
_cell.angle_alpha   90.00
_cell.angle_beta   90.00
_cell.angle_gamma   90.00
#
_symmetry.space_group_name_H-M   'P 1'
#
loop_
_entity.id
_entity.type
_entity.pdbx_description
1 polymer ?
#
loop_
_entity_poly.entity_id
_entity_poly.type
_entity_poly.pdbx_seq_one_letter_code
_entity_poly.pdbx_strand_id
1 'polypeptide(L)'
;MIGDFHSLGLGRGAAGDEIDRADLRLGTPHQAIILGSAIGFSTEYRHAIEEQCQINRDSLEQDDANIRADLVWFDTFSGGAVFSTGSINWISCLNYNDCENTVSTLTYNALSRMLKDN
;
A
#
# COMPACT_ATOMS: atom_id res chain seq x y z
N MET A 1 9.95 -10.21 5.87
CA MET A 1 9.55 -8.92 5.29
C MET A 1 8.63 -9.20 4.11
N ILE A 2 7.58 -8.41 3.90
CA ILE A 2 6.63 -8.66 2.81
C ILE A 2 7.16 -7.97 1.55
N GLY A 3 7.29 -8.74 0.45
CA GLY A 3 7.66 -8.17 -0.85
C GLY A 3 9.04 -7.51 -0.90
N ASP A 4 9.98 -7.96 -0.08
CA ASP A 4 11.36 -7.47 -0.09
C ASP A 4 12.18 -8.22 -1.15
N PHE A 5 11.86 -7.96 -2.40
CA PHE A 5 12.56 -8.52 -3.55
C PHE A 5 12.42 -7.58 -4.75
N HIS A 6 13.28 -7.72 -5.74
CA HIS A 6 13.18 -6.95 -6.97
C HIS A 6 12.02 -7.45 -7.82
N SER A 7 11.07 -6.56 -8.12
CA SER A 7 10.02 -6.86 -9.09
C SER A 7 10.56 -6.81 -10.53
N LEU A 8 9.90 -7.55 -11.42
CA LEU A 8 10.22 -7.56 -12.84
C LEU A 8 9.86 -6.22 -13.49
N GLY A 9 10.69 -5.21 -13.32
CA GLY A 9 10.69 -4.04 -14.19
C GLY A 9 10.33 -2.67 -13.60
N LEU A 10 9.78 -2.54 -12.39
CA LEU A 10 9.31 -1.24 -11.89
C LEU A 10 9.88 -0.80 -10.53
N GLY A 11 11.01 -1.33 -10.12
CA GLY A 11 11.64 -0.88 -8.88
C GLY A 11 11.86 -1.98 -7.86
N ARG A 12 12.12 -1.59 -6.62
CA ARG A 12 12.50 -2.50 -5.54
C ARG A 12 11.33 -2.74 -4.60
N GLY A 13 10.91 -4.01 -4.45
CA GLY A 13 9.91 -4.42 -3.50
C GLY A 13 8.47 -4.11 -3.92
N ALA A 14 7.53 -4.50 -3.05
CA ALA A 14 6.09 -4.40 -3.33
C ALA A 14 5.50 -3.03 -3.00
N ALA A 15 6.21 -2.17 -2.28
CA ALA A 15 5.80 -0.81 -1.97
C ALA A 15 6.64 0.18 -2.78
N GLY A 16 6.01 0.90 -3.69
CA GLY A 16 6.68 1.87 -4.54
C GLY A 16 5.79 2.39 -5.64
N ASP A 17 6.35 3.31 -6.42
CA ASP A 17 5.71 4.04 -7.50
C ASP A 17 4.65 5.00 -6.96
N GLU A 18 3.39 4.71 -7.05
CA GLU A 18 2.34 5.44 -6.35
C GLU A 18 1.98 4.72 -5.06
N ILE A 19 1.95 5.45 -3.94
CA ILE A 19 1.73 4.88 -2.61
C ILE A 19 0.62 5.62 -1.87
N ASP A 20 -0.16 4.84 -1.10
CA ASP A 20 -1.27 5.33 -0.30
C ASP A 20 -1.12 4.92 1.17
N ARG A 21 -1.46 5.83 2.07
CA ARG A 21 -1.51 5.57 3.50
C ARG A 21 -2.94 5.48 4.03
N ALA A 22 -3.12 4.74 5.11
CA ALA A 22 -4.30 4.85 5.96
C ALA A 22 -4.23 6.13 6.79
N ASP A 23 -5.29 6.94 6.75
CA ASP A 23 -5.40 8.14 7.57
C ASP A 23 -6.88 8.39 7.91
N LEU A 24 -7.23 8.30 9.19
CA LEU A 24 -8.60 8.52 9.67
C LEU A 24 -9.12 9.92 9.34
N ARG A 25 -8.22 10.91 9.27
CA ARG A 25 -8.57 12.30 8.92
C ARG A 25 -8.96 12.45 7.45
N LEU A 26 -8.51 11.53 6.60
CA LEU A 26 -8.78 11.49 5.17
C LEU A 26 -9.87 10.47 4.80
N GLY A 27 -10.55 9.89 5.80
CA GLY A 27 -11.70 9.02 5.58
C GLY A 27 -11.42 7.53 5.61
N THR A 28 -10.24 7.09 6.02
CA THR A 28 -10.01 5.66 6.29
C THR A 28 -11.02 5.17 7.35
N PRO A 29 -11.75 4.08 7.11
CA PRO A 29 -12.71 3.54 8.08
C PRO A 29 -12.08 3.21 9.42
N HIS A 30 -12.79 3.49 10.53
CA HIS A 30 -12.29 3.21 11.88
C HIS A 30 -12.02 1.74 12.16
N GLN A 31 -12.72 0.83 11.48
CA GLN A 31 -12.52 -0.61 11.59
C GLN A 31 -11.37 -1.13 10.73
N ALA A 32 -10.70 -0.28 9.97
CA ALA A 32 -9.58 -0.68 9.14
C ALA A 32 -8.39 -1.14 9.98
N ILE A 33 -7.82 -2.27 9.58
CA ILE A 33 -6.65 -2.87 10.21
C ILE A 33 -5.46 -2.66 9.26
N ILE A 34 -4.39 -2.07 9.77
CA ILE A 34 -3.13 -1.96 9.04
C ILE A 34 -2.38 -3.28 9.23
N LEU A 35 -2.24 -4.03 8.14
CA LEU A 35 -1.56 -5.32 8.11
C LEU A 35 -0.04 -5.18 7.97
N GLY A 36 0.41 -4.06 7.40
CA GLY A 36 1.81 -3.73 7.22
C GLY A 36 1.97 -2.31 6.71
N SER A 37 3.15 -1.73 6.97
CA SER A 37 3.51 -0.41 6.49
C SER A 37 4.93 -0.42 5.92
N ALA A 38 5.12 0.24 4.79
CA ALA A 38 6.43 0.58 4.26
C ALA A 38 6.69 2.07 4.51
N ILE A 39 7.87 2.36 5.02
CA ILE A 39 8.35 3.71 5.38
C ILE A 39 9.76 3.92 4.82
N GLY A 40 10.29 5.12 4.96
CA GLY A 40 11.66 5.44 4.54
C GLY A 40 11.80 5.59 3.03
N PHE A 41 10.77 6.09 2.38
CA PHE A 41 10.82 6.45 0.97
C PHE A 41 11.74 7.65 0.73
N SER A 42 12.29 7.73 -0.48
CA SER A 42 13.16 8.84 -0.85
C SER A 42 12.40 10.17 -0.88
N THR A 43 13.13 11.29 -0.86
CA THR A 43 12.58 12.65 -0.96
C THR A 43 11.90 12.95 -2.31
N GLU A 44 11.94 12.03 -3.26
CA GLU A 44 11.22 12.12 -4.53
C GLU A 44 9.71 11.86 -4.36
N TYR A 45 9.34 11.07 -3.34
CA TYR A 45 7.93 10.87 -3.00
C TYR A 45 7.34 12.13 -2.38
N ARG A 46 6.20 12.54 -2.88
CA ARG A 46 5.51 13.77 -2.48
C ARG A 46 4.04 13.48 -2.25
N HIS A 47 3.42 14.30 -1.40
CA HIS A 47 1.96 14.28 -1.26
C HIS A 47 1.30 14.71 -2.57
N ALA A 48 0.37 13.90 -3.07
CA ALA A 48 -0.56 14.31 -4.09
C ALA A 48 -1.65 15.17 -3.43
N ILE A 49 -1.66 16.46 -3.72
CA ILE A 49 -2.68 17.38 -3.23
C ILE A 49 -3.46 17.85 -4.46
N GLU A 50 -4.67 17.34 -4.63
CA GLU A 50 -5.50 17.60 -5.81
C GLU A 50 -5.85 19.09 -5.98
N GLU A 51 -5.85 19.87 -4.89
CA GLU A 51 -6.26 21.26 -4.89
C GLU A 51 -5.15 22.30 -4.62
N GLN A 52 -3.93 21.89 -4.33
CA GLN A 52 -2.83 22.82 -4.02
C GLN A 52 -1.58 22.50 -4.83
N CYS A 53 -1.39 23.24 -5.92
CA CYS A 53 -0.16 23.23 -6.71
C CYS A 53 1.05 23.89 -6.04
N GLN A 54 1.02 24.17 -4.75
CA GLN A 54 2.12 24.79 -4.02
C GLN A 54 2.74 23.84 -3.03
N ILE A 55 3.64 23.02 -3.52
CA ILE A 55 4.59 22.35 -2.65
C ILE A 55 5.69 23.35 -2.33
N ASN A 56 5.71 23.86 -1.11
CA ASN A 56 6.85 24.59 -0.59
C ASN A 56 8.05 23.64 -0.61
N ARG A 57 9.02 23.91 -1.48
CA ARG A 57 10.25 23.11 -1.60
C ARG A 57 11.07 23.09 -0.29
N ASP A 58 10.83 24.02 0.60
CA ASP A 58 11.57 24.17 1.86
C ASP A 58 11.08 23.28 3.00
N SER A 59 9.97 22.56 2.82
CA SER A 59 9.43 21.59 3.78
C SER A 59 9.76 20.13 3.44
N LEU A 60 10.74 19.88 2.59
CA LEU A 60 11.26 18.56 2.28
C LEU A 60 12.18 18.05 3.40
N GLU A 61 11.66 17.97 4.62
CA GLU A 61 12.35 17.23 5.67
C GLU A 61 12.34 15.73 5.36
N GLN A 62 13.50 15.12 5.55
CA GLN A 62 13.85 13.78 5.10
C GLN A 62 13.05 12.65 5.74
N ASP A 63 12.12 12.93 6.66
CA ASP A 63 11.36 11.93 7.42
C ASP A 63 9.88 12.33 7.59
N ASP A 64 9.18 12.60 6.48
CA ASP A 64 7.73 12.76 6.59
C ASP A 64 7.05 11.41 6.85
N ALA A 65 6.67 11.20 8.11
CA ALA A 65 5.95 9.99 8.54
C ALA A 65 4.61 9.77 7.81
N ASN A 66 4.12 10.78 7.08
CA ASN A 66 2.94 10.67 6.25
C ASN A 66 3.24 10.10 4.85
N ILE A 67 4.51 10.03 4.46
CA ILE A 67 4.92 9.34 3.23
C ILE A 67 5.18 7.88 3.57
N ARG A 68 4.16 7.05 3.43
CA ARG A 68 4.20 5.62 3.67
C ARG A 68 3.16 4.88 2.83
N ALA A 69 3.40 3.61 2.57
CA ALA A 69 2.45 2.71 1.96
C ALA A 69 1.87 1.79 3.04
N ASP A 70 0.56 1.79 3.21
CA ASP A 70 -0.12 0.96 4.19
C ASP A 70 -0.93 -0.15 3.51
N LEU A 71 -0.63 -1.39 3.86
CA LEU A 71 -1.42 -2.56 3.51
C LEU A 71 -2.60 -2.66 4.49
N VAL A 72 -3.83 -2.55 4.00
CA VAL A 72 -5.01 -2.37 4.84
C VAL A 72 -6.09 -3.41 4.53
N TRP A 73 -6.75 -3.88 5.58
CA TRP A 73 -7.97 -4.70 5.50
C TRP A 73 -9.08 -4.07 6.32
N PHE A 74 -10.29 -4.09 5.80
CA PHE A 74 -11.49 -3.84 6.59
C PHE A 74 -12.72 -4.51 6.00
N ASP A 75 -13.64 -4.92 6.88
CA ASP A 75 -14.94 -5.44 6.51
C ASP A 75 -15.93 -4.29 6.34
N THR A 76 -16.82 -4.38 5.35
CA THR A 76 -17.86 -3.38 5.08
C THR A 76 -19.15 -3.74 5.80
N PHE A 77 -19.95 -2.73 6.15
CA PHE A 77 -21.26 -2.92 6.78
C PHE A 77 -22.25 -3.70 5.91
N SER A 78 -22.05 -3.75 4.61
CA SER A 78 -22.90 -4.48 3.67
C SER A 78 -22.52 -5.95 3.49
N GLY A 79 -21.53 -6.44 4.23
CA GLY A 79 -21.10 -7.84 4.17
C GLY A 79 -20.10 -8.11 3.05
N GLY A 80 -19.16 -7.23 2.85
CA GLY A 80 -18.00 -7.44 1.97
C GLY A 80 -16.72 -7.02 2.69
N ALA A 81 -15.59 -7.12 2.00
CA ALA A 81 -14.31 -6.69 2.55
C ALA A 81 -13.51 -5.88 1.51
N VAL A 82 -12.59 -5.06 2.02
CA VAL A 82 -11.62 -4.33 1.22
C VAL A 82 -10.22 -4.77 1.64
N PHE A 83 -9.40 -5.10 0.65
CA PHE A 83 -7.98 -5.32 0.79
C PHE A 83 -7.26 -4.29 -0.07
N SER A 84 -6.69 -3.27 0.58
CA SER A 84 -5.92 -2.21 -0.08
C SER A 84 -4.44 -2.50 0.07
N THR A 85 -3.73 -2.53 -1.04
CA THR A 85 -2.29 -2.83 -1.04
C THR A 85 -1.43 -1.59 -0.80
N GLY A 86 -2.02 -0.40 -0.90
CA GLY A 86 -1.33 0.88 -0.69
C GLY A 86 -0.17 1.14 -1.64
N SER A 87 -0.11 0.41 -2.77
CA SER A 87 0.98 0.58 -3.74
C SER A 87 0.65 -0.02 -5.10
N ILE A 88 0.91 0.73 -6.17
CA ILE A 88 0.79 0.23 -7.54
C ILE A 88 1.82 -0.87 -7.82
N ASN A 89 3.00 -0.79 -7.23
CA ASN A 89 4.05 -1.77 -7.47
C ASN A 89 3.74 -3.18 -6.92
N TRP A 90 2.70 -3.31 -6.09
CA TRP A 90 2.22 -4.61 -5.59
C TRP A 90 1.92 -5.60 -6.73
N ILE A 91 1.24 -5.13 -7.77
CA ILE A 91 0.84 -5.95 -8.91
C ILE A 91 2.05 -6.55 -9.64
N SER A 92 3.12 -5.77 -9.80
CA SER A 92 4.34 -6.21 -10.49
C SER A 92 5.12 -7.29 -9.72
N CYS A 93 4.81 -7.47 -8.44
CA CYS A 93 5.44 -8.46 -7.58
C CYS A 93 4.72 -9.81 -7.53
N LEU A 94 3.48 -9.89 -8.04
CA LEU A 94 2.67 -11.10 -7.93
C LEU A 94 3.31 -12.32 -8.60
N ASN A 95 3.88 -12.15 -9.79
CA ASN A 95 4.45 -13.26 -10.56
C ASN A 95 5.93 -13.55 -10.21
N TYR A 96 6.53 -12.84 -9.27
CA TYR A 96 7.89 -13.10 -8.84
C TYR A 96 8.03 -14.54 -8.33
N ASN A 97 9.11 -15.22 -8.75
CA ASN A 97 9.40 -16.60 -8.39
C ASN A 97 8.21 -17.55 -8.66
N ASP A 98 7.62 -17.46 -9.85
CA ASP A 98 6.46 -18.28 -10.27
C ASP A 98 5.27 -18.23 -9.28
N CYS A 99 5.02 -17.06 -8.71
CA CYS A 99 4.03 -16.78 -7.65
C CYS A 99 4.34 -17.44 -6.29
N GLU A 100 5.50 -18.03 -6.12
CA GLU A 100 5.96 -18.55 -4.82
C GLU A 100 6.64 -17.46 -3.99
N ASN A 101 5.85 -16.48 -3.54
CA ASN A 101 6.33 -15.35 -2.77
C ASN A 101 5.27 -14.83 -1.78
N THR A 102 5.70 -13.96 -0.86
CA THR A 102 4.84 -13.43 0.21
C THR A 102 3.71 -12.53 -0.31
N VAL A 103 3.93 -11.80 -1.41
CA VAL A 103 2.93 -10.91 -2.02
C VAL A 103 1.80 -11.74 -2.61
N SER A 104 2.13 -12.78 -3.38
CA SER A 104 1.15 -13.71 -3.96
C SER A 104 0.39 -14.48 -2.88
N THR A 105 1.08 -14.94 -1.84
CA THR A 105 0.45 -15.65 -0.72
C THR A 105 -0.57 -14.77 0.00
N LEU A 106 -0.21 -13.52 0.30
CA LEU A 106 -1.12 -12.57 0.96
C LEU A 106 -2.33 -12.25 0.08
N THR A 107 -2.10 -12.00 -1.21
CA THR A 107 -3.18 -11.72 -2.17
C THR A 107 -4.13 -12.92 -2.28
N TYR A 108 -3.59 -14.13 -2.40
CA TYR A 108 -4.39 -15.36 -2.42
C TYR A 108 -5.22 -15.52 -1.14
N ASN A 109 -4.63 -15.29 0.02
CA ASN A 109 -5.34 -15.41 1.31
C ASN A 109 -6.45 -14.37 1.44
N ALA A 110 -6.21 -13.12 1.01
CA ALA A 110 -7.21 -12.07 1.01
C ALA A 110 -8.40 -12.43 0.11
N LEU A 111 -8.14 -12.84 -1.13
CA LEU A 111 -9.18 -13.27 -2.07
C LEU A 111 -9.94 -14.49 -1.57
N SER A 112 -9.22 -15.49 -1.02
CA SER A 112 -9.84 -16.69 -0.47
C SER A 112 -10.76 -16.39 0.72
N ARG A 113 -10.40 -15.42 1.55
CA ARG A 113 -11.25 -14.96 2.64
C ARG A 113 -12.52 -14.29 2.09
N MET A 114 -12.38 -13.35 1.14
CA MET A 114 -13.52 -12.66 0.52
C MET A 114 -14.53 -13.64 -0.12
N LEU A 115 -14.02 -14.77 -0.67
CA LEU A 115 -14.88 -15.78 -1.31
C LEU A 115 -15.59 -16.70 -0.32
N LYS A 116 -15.10 -16.83 0.92
CA LYS A 116 -15.70 -17.69 1.95
C LYS A 116 -16.80 -17.00 2.73
N ASP A 117 -16.73 -15.68 2.83
CA ASP A 117 -17.66 -14.86 3.59
C ASP A 117 -18.91 -14.46 2.77
N ASN A 118 -19.05 -15.02 1.55
CA ASN A 118 -20.22 -14.92 0.68
C ASN A 118 -21.04 -16.24 0.75
#